data_29ac9d6fbeea30fed809742a7dbd37ea
#
_entry.id   29ac9d6fbeea30fed809742a7dbd37ea
#
_cell.length_a   1.000
_cell.length_b   1.000
_cell.length_c   1.000
_cell.angle_alpha   90.00
_cell.angle_beta   90.00
_cell.angle_gamma   90.00
#
_symmetry.space_group_name_H-M   'P 1'
#
loop_
_entity.id
_entity.type
_entity.pdbx_description
1 polymer ?
#
loop_
_entity_poly.entity_id
_entity_poly.type
_entity_poly.pdbx_seq_one_letter_code
_entity_poly.pdbx_strand_id
1 'polypeptide(L)'
;MEKILLFNLSEQSLSAVKRTALVMKIKLQQVTAEQYNSALEDIINGEGEFGYNGELPAESMIVLCGIAGRRLEEVLMSLRKNKAVIDYKAVLTQHNCKWTPLKILEEMEKEKKAFEEAARR
;
A
#
# COMPACT_ATOMS: atom_id res chain seq x y z
N MET A 1 -3.41 11.62 10.77
CA MET A 1 -3.49 12.09 9.37
C MET A 1 -3.70 10.92 8.44
N GLU A 2 -4.70 11.00 7.60
CA GLU A 2 -4.98 9.94 6.64
C GLU A 2 -4.14 10.10 5.38
N LYS A 3 -3.56 9.02 4.92
CA LYS A 3 -2.73 9.01 3.72
C LYS A 3 -2.73 7.61 3.10
N ILE A 4 -2.60 7.55 1.80
CA ILE A 4 -2.40 6.28 1.10
C ILE A 4 -1.07 6.34 0.36
N LEU A 5 -0.19 5.40 0.68
CA LEU A 5 1.09 5.24 -0.04
C LEU A 5 0.86 4.36 -1.26
N LEU A 6 1.42 4.76 -2.39
CA LEU A 6 1.22 4.10 -3.68
C LEU A 6 2.52 3.48 -4.19
N PHE A 7 2.50 2.19 -4.48
CA PHE A 7 3.66 1.44 -4.94
C PHE A 7 3.34 0.73 -6.25
N ASN A 8 3.99 1.16 -7.32
CA ASN A 8 3.96 0.49 -8.62
C ASN A 8 2.55 0.27 -9.20
N LEU A 9 1.68 1.28 -9.11
CA LEU A 9 0.34 1.19 -9.66
C LEU A 9 0.34 1.43 -11.17
N SER A 10 -0.52 0.69 -11.89
CA SER A 10 -0.80 0.99 -13.29
C SER A 10 -1.54 2.32 -13.39
N GLU A 11 -1.56 2.92 -14.59
CA GLU A 11 -2.29 4.17 -14.80
C GLU A 11 -3.77 4.04 -14.46
N GLN A 12 -4.38 2.91 -14.83
CA GLN A 12 -5.78 2.64 -14.53
C GLN A 12 -6.04 2.57 -13.03
N SER A 13 -5.21 1.83 -12.30
CA SER A 13 -5.34 1.71 -10.85
C SER A 13 -5.06 3.01 -10.14
N LEU A 14 -4.06 3.74 -10.60
CA LEU A 14 -3.75 5.07 -10.07
C LEU A 14 -4.94 6.02 -10.23
N SER A 15 -5.56 6.01 -11.40
CA SER A 15 -6.74 6.83 -11.67
C SER A 15 -7.91 6.48 -10.73
N ALA A 16 -8.13 5.18 -10.51
CA ALA A 16 -9.17 4.71 -9.61
C ALA A 16 -8.90 5.14 -8.16
N VAL A 17 -7.65 5.03 -7.71
CA VAL A 17 -7.26 5.46 -6.36
C VAL A 17 -7.41 6.98 -6.22
N LYS A 18 -7.05 7.74 -7.24
CA LYS A 18 -7.22 9.21 -7.23
C LYS A 18 -8.69 9.59 -7.09
N ARG A 19 -9.59 8.91 -7.78
CA ARG A 19 -11.03 9.18 -7.64
C ARG A 19 -11.52 8.91 -6.23
N THR A 20 -11.12 7.78 -5.65
CA THR A 20 -11.46 7.46 -4.26
C THR A 20 -10.92 8.50 -3.30
N ALA A 21 -9.66 8.87 -3.44
CA ALA A 21 -9.01 9.83 -2.57
C ALA A 21 -9.65 11.22 -2.66
N LEU A 22 -10.05 11.62 -3.86
CA LEU A 22 -10.71 12.90 -4.06
C LEU A 22 -12.05 12.97 -3.33
N VAL A 23 -12.87 11.95 -3.47
CA VAL A 23 -14.19 11.88 -2.81
C VAL A 23 -14.04 11.77 -1.28
N MET A 24 -13.12 10.94 -0.83
CA MET A 24 -12.90 10.68 0.60
C MET A 24 -12.00 11.71 1.27
N LYS A 25 -11.43 12.63 0.50
CA LYS A 25 -10.51 13.67 0.99
C LYS A 25 -9.29 13.10 1.71
N ILE A 26 -8.65 12.14 1.07
CA ILE A 26 -7.46 11.47 1.60
C ILE A 26 -6.25 11.87 0.77
N LYS A 27 -5.12 12.14 1.41
CA LYS A 27 -3.87 12.46 0.74
C LYS A 27 -3.25 11.22 0.14
N LEU A 28 -2.65 11.37 -1.04
CA LEU A 28 -1.91 10.32 -1.71
C LEU A 28 -0.43 10.66 -1.74
N GLN A 29 0.42 9.65 -1.63
CA GLN A 29 1.86 9.82 -1.77
C GLN A 29 2.40 8.69 -2.62
N GLN A 30 3.00 9.03 -3.76
CA GLN A 30 3.67 8.04 -4.58
C GLN A 30 5.05 7.75 -4.00
N VAL A 31 5.36 6.47 -3.86
CA VAL A 31 6.65 6.02 -3.35
C VAL A 31 7.52 5.64 -4.53
N THR A 32 8.71 6.26 -4.61
CA THR A 32 9.63 5.99 -5.70
C THR A 32 10.42 4.71 -5.48
N ALA A 33 11.00 4.19 -6.55
CA ALA A 33 11.82 2.98 -6.49
C ALA A 33 12.95 3.10 -5.47
N GLU A 34 13.56 4.29 -5.37
CA GLU A 34 14.69 4.52 -4.48
C GLU A 34 14.33 4.43 -3.00
N GLN A 35 13.04 4.48 -2.65
CA GLN A 35 12.58 4.46 -1.26
C GLN A 35 12.23 3.06 -0.75
N TYR A 36 12.38 2.03 -1.58
CA TYR A 36 11.94 0.68 -1.21
C TYR A 36 12.69 0.05 -0.04
N ASN A 37 13.81 0.64 0.36
CA ASN A 37 14.58 0.18 1.51
C ASN A 37 14.52 1.14 2.72
N SER A 38 13.58 2.08 2.70
CA SER A 38 13.33 2.98 3.83
C SER A 38 12.16 2.47 4.66
N ALA A 39 12.17 2.75 5.96
CA ALA A 39 11.04 2.38 6.82
C ALA A 39 9.78 3.15 6.38
N LEU A 40 8.63 2.51 6.48
CA LEU A 40 7.36 3.13 6.08
C LEU A 40 7.10 4.45 6.81
N GLU A 41 7.39 4.50 8.11
CA GLU A 41 7.20 5.75 8.89
C GLU A 41 8.07 6.89 8.38
N ASP A 42 9.28 6.59 7.92
CA ASP A 42 10.18 7.60 7.36
C ASP A 42 9.68 8.10 5.99
N ILE A 43 9.19 7.18 5.17
CA ILE A 43 8.61 7.52 3.86
C ILE A 43 7.44 8.48 4.04
N ILE A 44 6.55 8.19 4.99
CA ILE A 44 5.37 9.01 5.29
C ILE A 44 5.78 10.44 5.68
N ASN A 45 6.86 10.57 6.43
CA ASN A 45 7.34 11.86 6.93
C ASN A 45 8.26 12.59 5.94
N GLY A 46 8.49 12.01 4.76
CA GLY A 46 9.40 12.60 3.78
C GLY A 46 10.86 12.44 4.16
N GLU A 47 11.15 11.56 5.09
CA GLU A 47 12.49 11.25 5.57
C GLU A 47 12.93 9.89 5.01
N GLY A 48 14.11 9.43 5.42
CA GLY A 48 14.62 8.13 5.04
C GLY A 48 15.70 8.21 3.98
N GLU A 49 16.21 7.04 3.63
CA GLU A 49 17.28 6.94 2.66
C GLU A 49 16.72 6.79 1.24
N PHE A 50 17.33 7.52 0.31
CA PHE A 50 17.03 7.43 -1.12
C PHE A 50 18.26 6.83 -1.80
N GLY A 51 18.08 5.80 -2.58
CA GLY A 51 19.21 5.19 -3.28
C GLY A 51 19.13 3.69 -3.39
N TYR A 52 17.97 3.11 -3.04
CA TYR A 52 17.78 1.70 -3.30
C TYR A 52 17.87 1.43 -4.81
N ASN A 53 18.77 0.55 -5.20
CA ASN A 53 18.99 0.19 -6.60
C ASN A 53 18.90 -1.31 -6.84
N GLY A 54 18.32 -2.04 -5.90
CA GLY A 54 18.12 -3.48 -6.04
C GLY A 54 16.95 -3.82 -6.95
N GLU A 55 16.63 -5.10 -7.00
CA GLU A 55 15.50 -5.58 -7.77
C GLU A 55 14.18 -5.07 -7.20
N LEU A 56 13.28 -4.64 -8.09
CA LEU A 56 11.98 -4.12 -7.69
C LEU A 56 10.90 -5.18 -7.87
N PRO A 57 9.98 -5.31 -6.91
CA PRO A 57 8.83 -6.18 -7.06
C PRO A 57 7.96 -5.76 -8.25
N ALA A 58 7.41 -6.74 -8.96
CA ALA A 58 6.48 -6.48 -10.06
C ALA A 58 5.08 -6.14 -9.55
N GLU A 59 4.75 -6.56 -8.34
CA GLU A 59 3.43 -6.40 -7.74
C GLU A 59 3.15 -4.95 -7.37
N SER A 60 1.88 -4.56 -7.48
CA SER A 60 1.40 -3.26 -7.01
C SER A 60 0.92 -3.38 -5.57
N MET A 61 1.05 -2.28 -4.83
CA MET A 61 0.62 -2.25 -3.44
C MET A 61 0.16 -0.84 -3.06
N ILE A 62 -0.81 -0.78 -2.15
CA ILE A 62 -1.11 0.45 -1.42
C ILE A 62 -0.98 0.18 0.07
N VAL A 63 -0.57 1.21 0.82
CA VAL A 63 -0.53 1.15 2.28
C VAL A 63 -1.45 2.24 2.82
N LEU A 64 -2.44 1.83 3.58
CA LEU A 64 -3.46 2.72 4.13
C LEU A 64 -3.01 3.19 5.51
N CYS A 65 -2.77 4.49 5.65
CA CYS A 65 -2.18 5.07 6.86
C CYS A 65 -3.20 5.96 7.59
N GLY A 66 -3.40 5.71 8.87
CA GLY A 66 -4.27 6.54 9.69
C GLY A 66 -5.76 6.39 9.38
N ILE A 67 -6.12 5.33 8.67
CA ILE A 67 -7.50 5.06 8.26
C ILE A 67 -7.95 3.79 8.97
N ALA A 68 -9.04 3.87 9.74
CA ALA A 68 -9.48 2.74 10.56
C ALA A 68 -11.00 2.66 10.60
N GLY A 69 -11.50 1.53 11.11
CA GLY A 69 -12.92 1.30 11.35
C GLY A 69 -13.78 1.42 10.10
N ARG A 70 -14.93 2.09 10.25
CA ARG A 70 -15.87 2.29 9.15
C ARG A 70 -15.24 3.03 7.97
N ARG A 71 -14.38 4.00 8.27
CA ARG A 71 -13.70 4.77 7.24
C ARG A 71 -12.84 3.89 6.34
N LEU A 72 -12.14 2.93 6.94
CA LEU A 72 -11.35 1.96 6.18
C LEU A 72 -12.24 1.12 5.26
N GLU A 73 -13.37 0.65 5.78
CA GLU A 73 -14.31 -0.12 4.97
C GLU A 73 -14.85 0.69 3.79
N GLU A 74 -15.17 1.96 4.02
CA GLU A 74 -15.66 2.87 2.96
C GLU A 74 -14.60 3.08 1.88
N VAL A 75 -13.33 3.25 2.27
CA VAL A 75 -12.23 3.39 1.31
C VAL A 75 -12.09 2.13 0.46
N LEU A 76 -12.09 0.96 1.09
CA LEU A 76 -11.96 -0.31 0.37
C LEU A 76 -13.14 -0.56 -0.58
N MET A 77 -14.36 -0.21 -0.16
CA MET A 77 -15.53 -0.32 -1.01
C MET A 77 -15.45 0.64 -2.21
N SER A 78 -15.00 1.85 -1.98
CA SER A 78 -14.84 2.85 -3.05
C SER A 78 -13.80 2.41 -4.08
N LEU A 79 -12.68 1.86 -3.62
CA LEU A 79 -11.66 1.32 -4.52
C LEU A 79 -12.22 0.20 -5.39
N ARG A 80 -12.99 -0.69 -4.80
CA ARG A 80 -13.63 -1.78 -5.53
C ARG A 80 -14.65 -1.26 -6.54
N LYS A 81 -15.46 -0.28 -6.14
CA LYS A 81 -16.45 0.35 -7.01
C LYS A 81 -15.80 1.03 -8.20
N ASN A 82 -14.65 1.66 -7.98
CA ASN A 82 -13.88 2.33 -9.03
C ASN A 82 -13.00 1.35 -9.84
N LYS A 83 -13.11 0.06 -9.56
CA LYS A 83 -12.42 -1.02 -10.28
C LYS A 83 -10.89 -0.92 -10.19
N ALA A 84 -10.38 -0.52 -9.04
CA ALA A 84 -8.94 -0.51 -8.81
C ALA A 84 -8.42 -1.94 -8.74
N VAL A 85 -7.43 -2.25 -9.56
CA VAL A 85 -6.76 -3.56 -9.56
C VAL A 85 -5.42 -3.38 -8.90
N ILE A 86 -5.30 -3.85 -7.66
CA ILE A 86 -4.11 -3.70 -6.83
C ILE A 86 -3.80 -5.05 -6.21
N ASP A 87 -2.55 -5.50 -6.37
CA ASP A 87 -2.16 -6.82 -5.89
C ASP A 87 -2.24 -6.94 -4.37
N TYR A 88 -1.76 -5.93 -3.64
CA TYR A 88 -1.77 -5.96 -2.19
C TYR A 88 -2.25 -4.65 -1.59
N LYS A 89 -3.11 -4.76 -0.58
CA LYS A 89 -3.60 -3.64 0.21
C LYS A 89 -3.23 -3.90 1.66
N ALA A 90 -2.35 -3.08 2.20
CA ALA A 90 -1.89 -3.22 3.58
C ALA A 90 -2.36 -2.04 4.42
N VAL A 91 -2.52 -2.28 5.70
CA VAL A 91 -2.87 -1.23 6.67
C VAL A 91 -1.64 -0.96 7.54
N LEU A 92 -1.26 0.30 7.65
CA LEU A 92 -0.15 0.69 8.50
C LEU A 92 -0.53 0.51 9.98
N THR A 93 0.33 -0.17 10.73
CA THR A 93 0.14 -0.42 12.16
C THR A 93 1.40 -0.03 12.92
N GLN A 94 1.33 0.01 14.25
CA GLN A 94 2.52 0.20 15.09
C GLN A 94 3.50 -0.95 14.92
N HIS A 95 3.01 -2.12 14.54
CA HIS A 95 3.84 -3.30 14.34
C HIS A 95 4.66 -3.23 13.04
N ASN A 96 4.09 -2.71 11.95
CA ASN A 96 4.75 -2.71 10.64
C ASN A 96 5.29 -1.35 10.18
N CYS A 97 5.10 -0.28 10.95
CA CYS A 97 5.54 1.06 10.53
C CYS A 97 7.06 1.18 10.37
N LYS A 98 7.82 0.32 11.03
CA LYS A 98 9.29 0.29 10.92
C LYS A 98 9.78 -0.66 9.83
N TRP A 99 8.86 -1.39 9.18
CA TRP A 99 9.22 -2.27 8.07
C TRP A 99 9.46 -1.45 6.80
N THR A 100 10.29 -2.00 5.91
CA THR A 100 10.46 -1.43 4.57
C THR A 100 9.33 -1.91 3.66
N PRO A 101 9.11 -1.22 2.52
CA PRO A 101 8.17 -1.72 1.51
C PRO A 101 8.46 -3.16 1.07
N LEU A 102 9.72 -3.53 0.94
CA LEU A 102 10.10 -4.90 0.58
C LEU A 102 9.66 -5.91 1.63
N LYS A 103 9.82 -5.56 2.90
CA LYS A 103 9.44 -6.43 4.01
C LYS A 103 7.93 -6.62 4.07
N ILE A 104 7.14 -5.56 3.94
CA ILE A 104 5.68 -5.69 4.02
C ILE A 104 5.13 -6.48 2.84
N LEU A 105 5.70 -6.31 1.64
CA LEU A 105 5.33 -7.12 0.48
C LEU A 105 5.61 -8.61 0.72
N GLU A 106 6.78 -8.92 1.26
CA GLU A 106 7.16 -10.30 1.58
C GLU A 106 6.17 -10.93 2.56
N GLU A 107 5.78 -10.19 3.60
CA GLU A 107 4.82 -10.69 4.59
C GLU A 107 3.44 -10.87 3.97
N MET A 108 3.00 -9.95 3.12
CA MET A 108 1.72 -10.06 2.42
C MET A 108 1.68 -11.27 1.49
N GLU A 109 2.78 -11.56 0.81
CA GLU A 109 2.89 -12.76 -0.03
C GLU A 109 2.78 -14.05 0.79
N LYS A 110 3.43 -14.08 1.96
CA LYS A 110 3.36 -15.23 2.85
C LYS A 110 1.94 -15.47 3.35
N GLU A 111 1.22 -14.41 3.72
CA GLU A 111 -0.17 -14.51 4.16
C GLU A 111 -1.07 -15.03 3.05
N LYS A 112 -0.87 -14.54 1.83
CA LYS A 112 -1.64 -14.97 0.67
C LYS A 112 -1.43 -16.46 0.38
N LYS A 113 -0.18 -16.91 0.40
CA LYS A 113 0.15 -18.33 0.18
C LYS A 113 -0.45 -19.23 1.26
N ALA A 114 -0.36 -18.80 2.52
CA ALA A 114 -0.93 -19.56 3.64
C ALA A 114 -2.44 -19.68 3.50
N PHE A 115 -3.11 -18.60 3.10
CA PHE A 115 -4.55 -18.59 2.87
C PHE A 115 -4.94 -19.53 1.72
N GLU A 116 -4.21 -19.49 0.62
CA GLU A 116 -4.46 -20.35 -0.54
C GLU A 116 -4.27 -21.83 -0.20
N GLU A 117 -3.23 -22.17 0.57
CA GLU A 117 -3.00 -23.54 1.03
C GLU A 117 -4.11 -24.03 1.94
N ALA A 118 -4.57 -23.18 2.87
CA ALA A 118 -5.67 -23.51 3.76
C ALA A 118 -6.97 -23.75 2.97
N ALA A 119 -7.22 -22.98 1.92
CA ALA A 119 -8.41 -23.10 1.09
C ALA A 119 -8.42 -24.39 0.27
N ARG A 120 -7.25 -25.01 0.04
CA ARG A 120 -7.14 -26.26 -0.73
C ARG A 120 -7.40 -27.51 0.12
N ARG A 121 -7.50 -27.38 1.44
CA ARG A 121 -7.68 -28.52 2.34
C ARG A 121 -9.17 -28.85 2.56
#